data_760b457c1374738a304863efe01ba7aa
#
_entry.id   760b457c1374738a304863efe01ba7aa
#
_cell.length_a   1.000
_cell.length_b   1.000
_cell.length_c   1.000
_cell.angle_alpha   90.00
_cell.angle_beta   90.00
_cell.angle_gamma   90.00
#
_symmetry.space_group_name_H-M   'P 1'
#
loop_
_entity.id
_entity.type
_entity.pdbx_description
1 polymer ?
#
loop_
_entity_poly.entity_id
_entity_poly.type
_entity_poly.pdbx_seq_one_letter_code
_entity_poly.pdbx_strand_id
1 'polypeptide(L)'
;MPSLFLRRLHPLFVGGLIGVASVAAHAQALPPGVHMGMTAQELQATLPSAEPVSRPQRLAGGLLGSWRGEPAPIGGLMFKPTYYFAGGQLRRVEYDASAQGQPDGGEAAFSALLKWGRDNFGTELAALDPGSTYVSWSSGDLDVILQRTGDVHRASLRLIYKQRQLRDASEL
;
A
#
# COMPACT_ATOMS: atom_id res chain seq x y z
N MET A 1 -32.66 -52.95 -53.34
CA MET A 1 -32.99 -51.55 -52.94
C MET A 1 -32.56 -51.32 -51.50
N PRO A 2 -31.44 -50.71 -51.24
CA PRO A 2 -31.12 -50.31 -49.91
C PRO A 2 -31.13 -48.80 -49.76
N SER A 3 -31.80 -48.34 -48.75
CA SER A 3 -31.97 -46.96 -48.34
C SER A 3 -30.74 -46.40 -47.61
N LEU A 4 -30.26 -45.28 -48.10
CA LEU A 4 -29.17 -44.50 -47.52
C LEU A 4 -29.65 -43.72 -46.28
N PHE A 5 -29.10 -44.05 -45.10
CA PHE A 5 -29.21 -43.28 -43.87
C PHE A 5 -28.17 -42.15 -43.86
N LEU A 6 -28.64 -40.95 -44.02
CA LEU A 6 -27.83 -39.72 -43.87
C LEU A 6 -27.71 -39.40 -42.38
N ARG A 7 -26.54 -39.65 -41.79
CA ARG A 7 -26.18 -39.22 -40.43
C ARG A 7 -25.81 -37.73 -40.46
N ARG A 8 -26.64 -36.88 -39.88
CA ARG A 8 -26.33 -35.46 -39.60
C ARG A 8 -25.37 -35.42 -38.40
N LEU A 9 -24.15 -34.99 -38.64
CA LEU A 9 -23.23 -34.53 -37.59
C LEU A 9 -23.65 -33.11 -37.13
N HIS A 10 -23.91 -32.98 -35.84
CA HIS A 10 -24.06 -31.67 -35.18
C HIS A 10 -22.68 -31.21 -34.68
N PRO A 11 -22.21 -30.01 -35.02
CA PRO A 11 -21.03 -29.48 -34.37
C PRO A 11 -21.38 -28.96 -32.97
N LEU A 12 -20.77 -29.55 -31.95
CA LEU A 12 -20.77 -29.02 -30.58
C LEU A 12 -19.91 -27.76 -30.54
N PHE A 13 -20.57 -26.61 -30.44
CA PHE A 13 -19.91 -25.33 -30.12
C PHE A 13 -19.58 -25.33 -28.61
N VAL A 14 -18.31 -25.62 -28.27
CA VAL A 14 -17.77 -25.37 -26.93
C VAL A 14 -17.43 -23.92 -26.84
N GLY A 15 -18.37 -23.12 -26.33
CA GLY A 15 -18.15 -21.70 -25.97
C GLY A 15 -17.25 -21.63 -24.74
N GLY A 16 -15.95 -21.37 -24.94
CA GLY A 16 -15.05 -21.06 -23.85
C GLY A 16 -15.38 -19.71 -23.22
N LEU A 17 -15.94 -19.70 -22.02
CA LEU A 17 -16.06 -18.50 -21.19
C LEU A 17 -14.64 -18.12 -20.71
N ILE A 18 -14.01 -17.15 -21.36
CA ILE A 18 -12.82 -16.50 -20.84
C ILE A 18 -13.27 -15.60 -19.70
N GLY A 19 -13.21 -16.11 -18.48
CA GLY A 19 -13.38 -15.33 -17.27
C GLY A 19 -12.24 -14.31 -17.17
N VAL A 20 -12.52 -13.05 -17.46
CA VAL A 20 -11.62 -11.93 -17.14
C VAL A 20 -11.61 -11.82 -15.62
N ALA A 21 -10.61 -12.43 -14.97
CA ALA A 21 -10.35 -12.17 -13.57
C ALA A 21 -9.93 -10.71 -13.43
N SER A 22 -10.87 -9.86 -13.01
CA SER A 22 -10.57 -8.50 -12.57
C SER A 22 -9.65 -8.62 -11.36
N VAL A 23 -8.34 -8.38 -11.57
CA VAL A 23 -7.41 -8.19 -10.48
C VAL A 23 -7.83 -6.87 -9.82
N ALA A 24 -8.68 -6.96 -8.81
CA ALA A 24 -8.95 -5.86 -7.92
C ALA A 24 -7.59 -5.52 -7.28
N ALA A 25 -7.02 -4.37 -7.65
CA ALA A 25 -5.86 -3.80 -6.99
C ALA A 25 -6.31 -3.44 -5.57
N HIS A 26 -6.23 -4.40 -4.68
CA HIS A 26 -6.41 -4.16 -3.26
C HIS A 26 -5.24 -3.27 -2.84
N ALA A 27 -5.55 -2.11 -2.25
CA ALA A 27 -4.56 -1.38 -1.47
C ALA A 27 -4.14 -2.33 -0.35
N GLN A 28 -3.08 -3.07 -0.59
CA GLN A 28 -2.62 -4.07 0.35
C GLN A 28 -1.98 -3.32 1.53
N ALA A 29 -2.22 -3.82 2.75
CA ALA A 29 -1.27 -3.73 3.85
C ALA A 29 0.15 -3.93 3.27
N LEU A 30 1.20 -3.92 4.00
CA LEU A 30 2.56 -4.16 3.49
C LEU A 30 2.62 -5.21 2.37
N PRO A 31 3.59 -5.12 1.43
CA PRO A 31 3.74 -6.12 0.37
C PRO A 31 3.79 -7.54 0.96
N PRO A 32 3.34 -8.56 0.22
CA PRO A 32 3.36 -9.94 0.68
C PRO A 32 4.74 -10.36 1.20
N GLY A 33 4.79 -10.91 2.41
CA GLY A 33 6.02 -11.33 3.07
C GLY A 33 6.80 -10.22 3.76
N VAL A 34 6.47 -8.95 3.58
CA VAL A 34 7.09 -7.84 4.33
C VAL A 34 6.40 -7.70 5.68
N HIS A 35 7.21 -7.68 6.74
CA HIS A 35 6.72 -7.49 8.12
C HIS A 35 7.67 -6.62 8.94
N MET A 36 7.15 -5.98 9.96
CA MET A 36 7.97 -5.22 10.90
C MET A 36 8.93 -6.14 11.64
N GLY A 37 10.11 -5.64 11.95
CA GLY A 37 11.17 -6.41 12.61
C GLY A 37 12.10 -7.18 11.67
N MET A 38 11.76 -7.35 10.39
CA MET A 38 12.66 -8.00 9.42
C MET A 38 13.94 -7.19 9.21
N THR A 39 15.01 -7.88 8.85
CA THR A 39 16.30 -7.27 8.51
C THR A 39 16.30 -6.76 7.06
N ALA A 40 17.29 -5.94 6.70
CA ALA A 40 17.46 -5.47 5.31
C ALA A 40 17.74 -6.64 4.34
N GLN A 41 18.43 -7.69 4.80
CA GLN A 41 18.69 -8.88 4.00
C GLN A 41 17.40 -9.66 3.71
N GLU A 42 16.53 -9.83 4.70
CA GLU A 42 15.21 -10.46 4.54
C GLU A 42 14.32 -9.62 3.63
N LEU A 43 14.35 -8.27 3.78
CA LEU A 43 13.63 -7.39 2.87
C LEU A 43 14.08 -7.60 1.42
N GLN A 44 15.38 -7.63 1.15
CA GLN A 44 15.92 -7.82 -0.19
C GLN A 44 15.58 -9.20 -0.76
N ALA A 45 15.59 -10.24 0.07
CA ALA A 45 15.17 -11.58 -0.33
C ALA A 45 13.67 -11.65 -0.68
N THR A 46 12.84 -10.89 0.06
CA THR A 46 11.38 -10.82 -0.16
C THR A 46 11.01 -9.91 -1.33
N LEU A 47 11.73 -8.81 -1.49
CA LEU A 47 11.55 -7.81 -2.55
C LEU A 47 12.85 -7.61 -3.31
N PRO A 48 13.20 -8.48 -4.28
CA PRO A 48 14.45 -8.39 -5.03
C PRO A 48 14.62 -7.08 -5.83
N SER A 49 13.51 -6.41 -6.16
CA SER A 49 13.50 -5.11 -6.83
C SER A 49 13.72 -3.93 -5.89
N ALA A 50 13.76 -4.14 -4.58
CA ALA A 50 14.08 -3.07 -3.64
C ALA A 50 15.55 -2.66 -3.77
N GLU A 51 15.81 -1.35 -3.81
CA GLU A 51 17.12 -0.78 -4.02
C GLU A 51 17.60 0.00 -2.77
N PRO A 52 18.91 -0.04 -2.45
CA PRO A 52 19.46 0.77 -1.39
C PRO A 52 19.46 2.26 -1.78
N VAL A 53 19.16 3.13 -0.82
CA VAL A 53 19.16 4.58 -1.00
C VAL A 53 20.54 5.14 -0.69
N SER A 54 21.19 5.80 -1.67
CA SER A 54 22.54 6.36 -1.51
C SER A 54 22.62 7.49 -0.46
N ARG A 55 21.53 8.25 -0.28
CA ARG A 55 21.41 9.32 0.71
C ARG A 55 20.13 9.11 1.52
N PRO A 56 20.17 8.21 2.52
CA PRO A 56 18.98 7.84 3.28
C PRO A 56 18.49 9.00 4.13
N GLN A 57 17.18 9.22 4.10
CA GLN A 57 16.52 10.17 4.99
C GLN A 57 16.59 9.63 6.44
N ARG A 58 16.96 10.50 7.35
CA ARG A 58 16.99 10.22 8.78
C ARG A 58 15.79 10.84 9.47
N LEU A 59 15.06 10.03 10.23
CA LEU A 59 13.93 10.47 11.06
C LEU A 59 14.29 10.32 12.55
N ALA A 60 13.44 10.87 13.41
CA ALA A 60 13.56 10.71 14.86
C ALA A 60 13.58 9.22 15.26
N GLY A 61 14.18 8.91 16.42
CA GLY A 61 14.29 7.53 16.90
C GLY A 61 15.31 6.67 16.16
N GLY A 62 16.27 7.29 15.45
CA GLY A 62 17.32 6.57 14.72
C GLY A 62 16.85 5.87 13.44
N LEU A 63 15.64 6.17 12.99
CA LEU A 63 15.09 5.62 11.75
C LEU A 63 15.87 6.12 10.54
N LEU A 64 16.27 5.20 9.67
CA LEU A 64 17.00 5.47 8.44
C LEU A 64 16.26 4.87 7.25
N GLY A 65 15.79 5.72 6.32
CA GLY A 65 15.10 5.32 5.08
C GLY A 65 16.12 4.81 4.07
N SER A 66 16.63 3.60 4.31
CA SER A 66 17.80 3.06 3.61
C SER A 66 17.45 2.22 2.38
N TRP A 67 16.18 1.86 2.19
CA TRP A 67 15.73 1.09 1.04
C TRP A 67 14.51 1.72 0.39
N ARG A 68 14.41 1.59 -0.93
CA ARG A 68 13.27 2.05 -1.74
C ARG A 68 12.75 0.88 -2.57
N GLY A 69 11.43 0.72 -2.62
CA GLY A 69 10.77 -0.23 -3.50
C GLY A 69 10.29 0.41 -4.81
N GLU A 70 9.78 -0.42 -5.69
CA GLU A 70 9.15 0.03 -6.92
C GLU A 70 7.88 0.83 -6.64
N PRO A 71 7.62 1.89 -7.44
CA PRO A 71 6.35 2.61 -7.35
C PRO A 71 5.16 1.69 -7.68
N ALA A 72 4.09 1.81 -6.91
CA ALA A 72 2.87 1.04 -7.11
C ALA A 72 1.64 1.95 -7.21
N PRO A 73 0.67 1.64 -8.08
CA PRO A 73 -0.56 2.39 -8.18
C PRO A 73 -1.48 2.05 -7.00
N ILE A 74 -1.86 3.06 -6.22
CA ILE A 74 -2.81 2.93 -5.10
C ILE A 74 -3.80 4.11 -5.19
N GLY A 75 -5.10 3.83 -5.19
CA GLY A 75 -6.12 4.89 -5.21
C GLY A 75 -6.01 5.87 -6.39
N GLY A 76 -5.46 5.43 -7.53
CA GLY A 76 -5.27 6.27 -8.72
C GLY A 76 -4.01 7.13 -8.73
N LEU A 77 -3.15 7.04 -7.69
CA LEU A 77 -1.85 7.71 -7.62
C LEU A 77 -0.71 6.69 -7.59
N MET A 78 0.46 7.12 -8.06
CA MET A 78 1.68 6.32 -7.98
C MET A 78 2.41 6.57 -6.67
N PHE A 79 2.38 5.60 -5.78
CA PHE A 79 3.05 5.64 -4.49
C PHE A 79 4.44 5.04 -4.55
N LYS A 80 5.40 5.69 -3.91
CA LYS A 80 6.79 5.27 -3.82
C LYS A 80 7.08 4.80 -2.40
N PRO A 81 7.32 3.49 -2.18
CA PRO A 81 7.63 2.98 -0.84
C PRO A 81 9.07 3.28 -0.45
N THR A 82 9.25 3.70 0.81
CA THR A 82 10.56 3.81 1.48
C THR A 82 10.51 3.00 2.77
N TYR A 83 11.53 2.16 2.97
CA TYR A 83 11.67 1.28 4.13
C TYR A 83 12.68 1.85 5.09
N TYR A 84 12.24 2.07 6.34
CA TYR A 84 13.04 2.68 7.40
C TYR A 84 13.44 1.65 8.44
N PHE A 85 14.72 1.58 8.69
CA PHE A 85 15.32 0.68 9.66
C PHE A 85 15.86 1.43 10.87
N ALA A 86 15.75 0.80 12.03
CA ALA A 86 16.43 1.21 13.25
C ALA A 86 16.88 -0.04 14.01
N GLY A 87 18.12 -0.04 14.55
CA GLY A 87 18.69 -1.21 15.21
C GLY A 87 18.79 -2.44 14.29
N GLY A 88 18.96 -2.24 12.98
CA GLY A 88 19.04 -3.33 11.99
C GLY A 88 17.68 -3.95 11.59
N GLN A 89 16.58 -3.45 12.12
CA GLN A 89 15.25 -3.99 11.89
C GLN A 89 14.32 -2.98 11.22
N LEU A 90 13.42 -3.45 10.34
CA LEU A 90 12.37 -2.65 9.72
C LEU A 90 11.38 -2.19 10.81
N ARG A 91 11.23 -0.88 10.95
CA ARG A 91 10.37 -0.24 11.95
C ARG A 91 9.28 0.62 11.35
N ARG A 92 9.46 1.02 10.08
CA ARG A 92 8.50 1.89 9.39
C ARG A 92 8.59 1.69 7.90
N VAL A 93 7.43 1.76 7.23
CA VAL A 93 7.31 1.83 5.77
C VAL A 93 6.46 3.06 5.45
N GLU A 94 6.93 3.91 4.55
CA GLU A 94 6.19 5.05 4.04
C GLU A 94 5.96 4.89 2.55
N TYR A 95 4.74 5.13 2.14
CA TYR A 95 4.32 5.25 0.76
C TYR A 95 3.99 6.71 0.50
N ASP A 96 4.76 7.37 -0.34
CA ASP A 96 4.57 8.78 -0.70
C ASP A 96 4.09 8.91 -2.13
N ALA A 97 3.05 9.73 -2.36
CA ALA A 97 2.55 10.08 -3.67
C ALA A 97 2.35 11.59 -3.81
N SER A 98 2.74 12.15 -4.95
CA SER A 98 2.37 13.51 -5.33
C SER A 98 0.98 13.49 -5.95
N ALA A 99 0.10 14.37 -5.49
CA ALA A 99 -1.18 14.66 -6.10
C ALA A 99 -1.16 15.98 -6.89
N GLN A 100 0.03 16.50 -7.14
CA GLN A 100 0.20 17.69 -7.97
C GLN A 100 -0.33 17.44 -9.39
N GLY A 101 -1.14 18.36 -9.89
CA GLY A 101 -1.80 18.22 -11.19
C GLY A 101 -3.11 17.43 -11.15
N GLN A 102 -3.50 16.86 -10.01
CA GLN A 102 -4.84 16.32 -9.82
C GLN A 102 -5.83 17.46 -9.56
N PRO A 103 -6.98 17.53 -10.27
CA PRO A 103 -7.92 18.64 -10.15
C PRO A 103 -8.55 18.74 -8.75
N ASP A 104 -8.62 17.63 -8.02
CA ASP A 104 -9.14 17.52 -6.67
C ASP A 104 -8.06 17.56 -5.57
N GLY A 105 -6.80 17.79 -5.93
CA GLY A 105 -5.67 17.75 -4.99
C GLY A 105 -5.53 16.40 -4.27
N GLY A 106 -5.93 15.30 -4.91
CA GLY A 106 -5.82 13.95 -4.37
C GLY A 106 -6.93 13.54 -3.39
N GLU A 107 -8.03 14.28 -3.33
CA GLU A 107 -9.16 13.98 -2.43
C GLU A 107 -9.80 12.62 -2.74
N ALA A 108 -9.97 12.28 -4.02
CA ALA A 108 -10.52 10.98 -4.43
C ALA A 108 -9.61 9.82 -3.98
N ALA A 109 -8.28 9.98 -4.13
CA ALA A 109 -7.31 8.99 -3.68
C ALA A 109 -7.31 8.87 -2.14
N PHE A 110 -7.39 9.99 -1.41
CA PHE A 110 -7.52 9.97 0.04
C PHE A 110 -8.78 9.24 0.49
N SER A 111 -9.92 9.55 -0.12
CA SER A 111 -11.21 8.90 0.20
C SER A 111 -11.20 7.40 -0.09
N ALA A 112 -10.58 6.97 -1.19
CA ALA A 112 -10.43 5.55 -1.52
C ALA A 112 -9.56 4.82 -0.49
N LEU A 113 -8.44 5.42 -0.07
CA LEU A 113 -7.56 4.87 0.97
C LEU A 113 -8.21 4.89 2.35
N LEU A 114 -9.00 5.92 2.67
CA LEU A 114 -9.79 5.98 3.91
C LEU A 114 -10.80 4.83 3.98
N LYS A 115 -11.55 4.61 2.89
CA LYS A 115 -12.47 3.48 2.80
C LYS A 115 -11.73 2.15 2.98
N TRP A 116 -10.61 1.96 2.28
CA TRP A 116 -9.79 0.77 2.43
C TRP A 116 -9.30 0.58 3.88
N GLY A 117 -8.85 1.64 4.54
CA GLY A 117 -8.43 1.59 5.94
C GLY A 117 -9.56 1.14 6.87
N ARG A 118 -10.77 1.67 6.68
CA ARG A 118 -11.97 1.27 7.43
C ARG A 118 -12.32 -0.21 7.22
N ASP A 119 -12.24 -0.67 5.98
CA ASP A 119 -12.55 -2.06 5.63
C ASP A 119 -11.54 -3.06 6.24
N ASN A 120 -10.29 -2.65 6.48
CA ASN A 120 -9.22 -3.51 7.00
C ASN A 120 -8.92 -3.35 8.50
N PHE A 121 -9.12 -2.16 9.05
CA PHE A 121 -8.70 -1.83 10.43
C PHE A 121 -9.85 -1.28 11.28
N GLY A 122 -11.03 -1.07 10.71
CA GLY A 122 -12.19 -0.52 11.41
C GLY A 122 -12.20 1.01 11.48
N THR A 123 -12.83 1.55 12.52
CA THR A 123 -12.99 3.00 12.69
C THR A 123 -11.66 3.68 12.98
N GLU A 124 -11.37 4.73 12.23
CA GLU A 124 -10.18 5.55 12.39
C GLU A 124 -10.28 6.56 13.53
N LEU A 125 -9.12 7.00 14.01
CA LEU A 125 -8.96 8.27 14.71
C LEU A 125 -8.59 9.34 13.68
N ALA A 126 -9.38 10.41 13.62
CA ALA A 126 -9.16 11.51 12.67
C ALA A 126 -8.68 12.77 13.38
N ALA A 127 -7.78 13.52 12.72
CA ALA A 127 -7.42 14.86 13.12
C ALA A 127 -7.27 15.75 11.89
N LEU A 128 -7.63 17.02 12.06
CA LEU A 128 -7.57 18.06 11.05
C LEU A 128 -6.69 19.19 11.58
N ASP A 129 -5.57 19.43 10.91
CA ASP A 129 -4.71 20.58 11.12
C ASP A 129 -4.80 21.51 9.91
N PRO A 130 -4.55 22.82 10.04
CA PRO A 130 -4.52 23.73 8.89
C PRO A 130 -3.59 23.19 7.79
N GLY A 131 -4.15 22.90 6.60
CA GLY A 131 -3.41 22.36 5.43
C GLY A 131 -3.03 20.89 5.53
N SER A 132 -3.52 20.16 6.54
CA SER A 132 -3.28 18.73 6.66
C SER A 132 -4.52 18.00 7.20
N THR A 133 -4.83 16.88 6.55
CA THR A 133 -5.84 15.94 7.02
C THR A 133 -5.13 14.62 7.27
N TYR A 134 -5.29 14.05 8.45
CA TYR A 134 -4.78 12.72 8.70
C TYR A 134 -5.77 11.87 9.49
N VAL A 135 -5.69 10.58 9.25
CA VAL A 135 -6.42 9.54 9.97
C VAL A 135 -5.45 8.45 10.38
N SER A 136 -5.75 7.76 11.46
CA SER A 136 -4.90 6.66 11.93
C SER A 136 -5.74 5.49 12.42
N TRP A 137 -5.15 4.32 12.27
CA TRP A 137 -5.65 3.05 12.79
C TRP A 137 -4.58 2.38 13.63
N SER A 138 -5.00 1.57 14.55
CA SER A 138 -4.12 0.74 15.36
C SER A 138 -4.59 -0.72 15.28
N SER A 139 -3.69 -1.61 14.84
CA SER A 139 -3.98 -3.04 14.70
C SER A 139 -2.81 -3.86 15.25
N GLY A 140 -3.02 -4.54 16.37
CA GLY A 140 -1.95 -5.26 17.07
C GLY A 140 -0.82 -4.32 17.49
N ASP A 141 0.40 -4.62 17.03
CA ASP A 141 1.61 -3.82 17.24
C ASP A 141 1.90 -2.81 16.11
N LEU A 142 0.95 -2.63 15.20
CA LEU A 142 1.08 -1.76 14.03
C LEU A 142 0.18 -0.54 14.15
N ASP A 143 0.71 0.64 13.91
CA ASP A 143 -0.04 1.85 13.62
C ASP A 143 0.02 2.14 12.12
N VAL A 144 -1.14 2.43 11.53
CA VAL A 144 -1.30 2.83 10.13
C VAL A 144 -1.81 4.26 10.11
N ILE A 145 -1.15 5.12 9.33
CA ILE A 145 -1.51 6.55 9.24
C ILE A 145 -1.66 6.90 7.77
N LEU A 146 -2.78 7.48 7.42
CA LEU A 146 -3.01 8.10 6.12
C LEU A 146 -3.05 9.61 6.31
N GLN A 147 -2.23 10.32 5.56
CA GLN A 147 -2.11 11.77 5.61
C GLN A 147 -2.21 12.36 4.21
N ARG A 148 -2.93 13.46 4.09
CA ARG A 148 -2.93 14.34 2.93
C ARG A 148 -2.49 15.73 3.39
N THR A 149 -1.52 16.32 2.71
CA THR A 149 -0.97 17.65 3.03
C THR A 149 -0.93 18.52 1.78
N GLY A 150 -0.97 19.82 1.99
CA GLY A 150 -0.89 20.83 0.93
C GLY A 150 -2.25 21.21 0.36
N ASP A 151 -2.19 22.13 -0.59
CA ASP A 151 -3.33 22.62 -1.38
C ASP A 151 -3.37 21.92 -2.77
N VAL A 152 -4.30 22.30 -3.63
CA VAL A 152 -4.47 21.73 -4.99
C VAL A 152 -3.21 21.83 -5.86
N HIS A 153 -2.29 22.73 -5.56
CA HIS A 153 -1.06 22.93 -6.34
C HIS A 153 0.12 22.08 -5.84
N ARG A 154 0.11 21.71 -4.55
CA ARG A 154 1.21 21.02 -3.88
C ARG A 154 0.76 19.86 -3.01
N ALA A 155 -0.41 19.30 -3.31
CA ALA A 155 -0.93 18.20 -2.53
C ALA A 155 -0.05 16.95 -2.64
N SER A 156 0.09 16.28 -1.53
CA SER A 156 0.73 14.97 -1.42
C SER A 156 -0.04 14.08 -0.47
N LEU A 157 0.00 12.77 -0.75
CA LEU A 157 -0.54 11.75 0.12
C LEU A 157 0.59 10.90 0.67
N ARG A 158 0.45 10.50 1.92
CA ARG A 158 1.37 9.60 2.59
C ARG A 158 0.59 8.52 3.33
N LEU A 159 0.95 7.26 3.09
CA LEU A 159 0.46 6.13 3.84
C LEU A 159 1.64 5.53 4.61
N ILE A 160 1.52 5.46 5.93
CA ILE A 160 2.61 5.10 6.83
C ILE A 160 2.20 3.88 7.63
N TYR A 161 3.05 2.88 7.65
CA TYR A 161 3.00 1.75 8.57
C TYR A 161 4.17 1.89 9.54
N LYS A 162 3.92 1.86 10.82
CA LYS A 162 4.98 1.91 11.83
C LYS A 162 4.69 0.92 12.95
N GLN A 163 5.75 0.31 13.46
CA GLN A 163 5.65 -0.50 14.66
C GLN A 163 5.31 0.40 15.84
N ARG A 164 4.28 0.01 16.61
CA ARG A 164 3.92 0.71 17.85
C ARG A 164 5.02 0.51 18.86
N GLN A 165 5.55 1.60 19.40
CA GLN A 165 6.41 1.56 20.58
C GLN A 165 5.49 1.51 21.80
N LEU A 166 5.37 0.35 22.40
CA LEU A 166 4.81 0.24 23.74
C LEU A 166 5.84 0.88 24.67
N ARG A 167 5.51 2.04 25.26
CA ARG A 167 6.30 2.56 26.37
C ARG A 167 6.04 1.63 27.55
N ASP A 168 7.10 1.05 28.07
CA ASP A 168 7.04 0.28 29.30
C ASP A 168 6.53 1.21 30.42
N ALA A 169 5.46 0.80 31.11
CA ALA A 169 4.90 1.58 32.21
C ALA A 169 5.86 1.70 33.42
N SER A 170 7.02 1.07 33.35
CA SER A 170 8.09 1.15 34.35
C SER A 170 8.95 2.42 34.27
N GLU A 171 8.73 3.28 33.25
CA GLU A 171 9.47 4.54 33.12
C GLU A 171 8.67 5.80 33.59
N LEU A 172 7.57 5.59 34.31
CA LEU A 172 6.77 6.67 34.92
C LEU A 172 7.07 6.84 36.42
#